data_6709e5fe52268964937575a0dbbe1979
#
_entry.id   6709e5fe52268964937575a0dbbe1979
#
_cell.length_a   1.000
_cell.length_b   1.000
_cell.length_c   1.000
_cell.angle_alpha   90.00
_cell.angle_beta   90.00
_cell.angle_gamma   90.00
#
_symmetry.space_group_name_H-M   'P 1'
#
loop_
_entity.id
_entity.type
_entity.pdbx_description
1 polymer ?
#
loop_
_entity_poly.entity_id
_entity_poly.type
_entity_poly.pdbx_seq_one_letter_code
_entity_poly.pdbx_strand_id
1 'polypeptide(L)'
;MKKERTLLDIYILEILEKYASKDKPMMQATLIEKLADYPYEIEVSRNTLSAYLKKLRDDDRIRGKRGVYKIGLFDDHELRLLIDGVLFGQHIPKEIATELIDKLKGMSELGLKNRVRHVHYLPSVPRTENKNLYEIIDKIDEAIQANRKIRVKRCNYDLEKKLVEIDAEYILDPYYLVTEKSRYYLICQMEKNGKPGKGLINLRVDRILDVEILYNRPAMDIRKIEKYRNGFQLDEYMREHLYMVTGETVNVTMKLLRKNIGDFIDWYGKDFMVIKREPEEITIRVSVNDNALIYWALQYGKIATIISPESVKVKLQEEVQLLADKYLQNNDVNS
;
A
#
# COMPACT_ATOMS: atom_id res chain seq x y z
N MET A 1 -38.05 -34.00 0.35
CA MET A 1 -38.37 -33.31 -0.94
C MET A 1 -38.34 -31.78 -0.87
N LYS A 2 -38.92 -31.07 0.10
CA LYS A 2 -38.84 -29.58 0.14
C LYS A 2 -37.47 -29.02 0.55
N LYS A 3 -36.71 -29.73 1.41
CA LYS A 3 -35.37 -29.29 1.89
C LYS A 3 -34.28 -29.40 0.79
N GLU A 4 -34.35 -30.41 -0.07
CA GLU A 4 -33.40 -30.64 -1.16
C GLU A 4 -33.48 -29.60 -2.27
N ARG A 5 -34.70 -29.08 -2.55
CA ARG A 5 -34.86 -28.00 -3.56
C ARG A 5 -34.30 -26.66 -3.13
N THR A 6 -34.17 -26.40 -1.83
CA THR A 6 -33.65 -25.13 -1.29
C THR A 6 -32.13 -25.00 -1.48
N LEU A 7 -31.41 -26.12 -1.69
CA LEU A 7 -29.96 -26.15 -1.86
C LEU A 7 -29.52 -26.32 -3.32
N LEU A 8 -30.48 -26.50 -4.27
CA LEU A 8 -30.14 -26.75 -5.67
C LEU A 8 -29.35 -25.63 -6.31
N ASP A 9 -29.63 -24.37 -5.98
CA ASP A 9 -28.85 -23.21 -6.45
C ASP A 9 -27.39 -23.31 -6.02
N ILE A 10 -27.14 -23.75 -4.79
CA ILE A 10 -25.79 -23.92 -4.24
C ILE A 10 -25.05 -25.02 -4.99
N TYR A 11 -25.66 -26.19 -5.14
CA TYR A 11 -25.05 -27.34 -5.83
C TYR A 11 -24.76 -27.04 -7.31
N ILE A 12 -25.68 -26.35 -8.00
CA ILE A 12 -25.44 -25.87 -9.36
C ILE A 12 -24.19 -24.99 -9.41
N LEU A 13 -24.07 -24.00 -8.52
CA LEU A 13 -22.94 -23.09 -8.48
C LEU A 13 -21.64 -23.78 -8.10
N GLU A 14 -21.64 -24.75 -7.19
CA GLU A 14 -20.47 -25.56 -6.83
C GLU A 14 -19.99 -26.41 -8.01
N ILE A 15 -20.90 -27.07 -8.72
CA ILE A 15 -20.57 -27.89 -9.91
C ILE A 15 -19.99 -26.98 -11.00
N LEU A 16 -20.60 -25.83 -11.25
CA LEU A 16 -20.13 -24.88 -12.26
C LEU A 16 -18.74 -24.30 -11.88
N GLU A 17 -18.52 -24.00 -10.61
CA GLU A 17 -17.22 -23.53 -10.11
C GLU A 17 -16.12 -24.57 -10.30
N LYS A 18 -16.43 -25.83 -10.08
CA LYS A 18 -15.45 -26.92 -10.16
C LYS A 18 -15.15 -27.40 -11.59
N TYR A 19 -16.14 -27.36 -12.48
CA TYR A 19 -16.08 -28.06 -13.77
C TYR A 19 -16.35 -27.20 -15.00
N ALA A 20 -16.77 -25.94 -14.84
CA ALA A 20 -17.09 -25.05 -15.95
C ALA A 20 -16.32 -23.73 -15.90
N SER A 21 -16.07 -23.15 -17.08
CA SER A 21 -15.46 -21.84 -17.23
C SER A 21 -16.02 -21.11 -18.44
N LYS A 22 -15.65 -19.86 -18.64
CA LYS A 22 -16.00 -19.09 -19.84
C LYS A 22 -15.53 -19.78 -21.14
N ASP A 23 -14.33 -20.38 -21.11
CA ASP A 23 -13.75 -21.08 -22.26
C ASP A 23 -14.27 -22.53 -22.39
N LYS A 24 -14.80 -23.10 -21.31
CA LYS A 24 -15.38 -24.43 -21.28
C LYS A 24 -16.73 -24.42 -20.55
N PRO A 25 -17.75 -23.79 -21.13
CA PRO A 25 -19.06 -23.72 -20.50
C PRO A 25 -19.72 -25.11 -20.44
N MET A 26 -20.43 -25.41 -19.34
CA MET A 26 -21.08 -26.71 -19.11
C MET A 26 -22.45 -26.73 -19.76
N MET A 27 -22.74 -27.81 -20.48
CA MET A 27 -24.06 -28.07 -21.06
C MET A 27 -25.04 -28.53 -19.98
N GLN A 28 -26.35 -28.24 -20.17
CA GLN A 28 -27.40 -28.64 -19.22
C GLN A 28 -27.44 -30.13 -18.99
N ALA A 29 -27.22 -30.97 -20.04
CA ALA A 29 -27.21 -32.41 -19.92
C ALA A 29 -26.11 -32.87 -18.96
N THR A 30 -24.90 -32.37 -19.13
CA THR A 30 -23.75 -32.66 -18.25
C THR A 30 -23.98 -32.21 -16.84
N LEU A 31 -24.68 -31.06 -16.66
CA LEU A 31 -25.01 -30.55 -15.33
C LEU A 31 -26.04 -31.45 -14.62
N ILE A 32 -27.03 -31.99 -15.35
CA ILE A 32 -27.98 -32.97 -14.81
C ILE A 32 -27.26 -34.24 -14.38
N GLU A 33 -26.36 -34.77 -15.21
CA GLU A 33 -25.54 -35.95 -14.87
C GLU A 33 -24.74 -35.74 -13.59
N LYS A 34 -24.06 -34.59 -13.48
CA LYS A 34 -23.27 -34.26 -12.29
C LYS A 34 -24.09 -34.04 -11.03
N LEU A 35 -25.32 -33.55 -11.16
CA LEU A 35 -26.23 -33.41 -10.01
C LEU A 35 -26.73 -34.78 -9.55
N ALA A 36 -26.88 -35.75 -10.45
CA ALA A 36 -27.29 -37.13 -10.12
C ALA A 36 -26.15 -37.96 -9.51
N ASP A 37 -24.89 -37.58 -9.77
CA ASP A 37 -23.70 -38.24 -9.23
C ASP A 37 -23.44 -37.89 -7.74
N TYR A 38 -22.70 -38.80 -7.06
CA TYR A 38 -22.16 -38.53 -5.73
C TYR A 38 -21.24 -37.28 -5.74
N PRO A 39 -21.28 -36.39 -4.76
CA PRO A 39 -22.02 -36.49 -3.48
C PRO A 39 -23.41 -35.85 -3.49
N TYR A 40 -23.90 -35.35 -4.63
CA TYR A 40 -25.16 -34.60 -4.70
C TYR A 40 -26.40 -35.52 -4.73
N GLU A 41 -26.38 -36.54 -5.56
CA GLU A 41 -27.45 -37.58 -5.71
C GLU A 41 -28.85 -36.95 -5.91
N ILE A 42 -28.92 -35.87 -6.72
CA ILE A 42 -30.15 -35.10 -6.95
C ILE A 42 -30.67 -35.37 -8.36
N GLU A 43 -31.84 -35.98 -8.48
CA GLU A 43 -32.55 -36.09 -9.74
C GLU A 43 -33.33 -34.80 -10.06
N VAL A 44 -32.95 -34.14 -11.16
CA VAL A 44 -33.56 -32.89 -11.60
C VAL A 44 -34.08 -33.02 -13.04
N SER A 45 -35.35 -32.63 -13.25
CA SER A 45 -35.87 -32.54 -14.61
C SER A 45 -35.23 -31.37 -15.37
N ARG A 46 -35.16 -31.50 -16.70
CA ARG A 46 -34.63 -30.44 -17.58
C ARG A 46 -35.39 -29.11 -17.42
N ASN A 47 -36.70 -29.16 -17.23
CA ASN A 47 -37.50 -27.96 -17.02
C ASN A 47 -37.23 -27.30 -15.68
N THR A 48 -37.08 -28.09 -14.62
CA THR A 48 -36.72 -27.56 -13.31
C THR A 48 -35.34 -26.90 -13.36
N LEU A 49 -34.32 -27.58 -13.93
CA LEU A 49 -32.99 -27.02 -14.08
C LEU A 49 -33.03 -25.72 -14.90
N SER A 50 -33.77 -25.68 -16.01
CA SER A 50 -33.89 -24.48 -16.84
C SER A 50 -34.46 -23.28 -16.08
N ALA A 51 -35.44 -23.52 -15.20
CA ALA A 51 -35.99 -22.46 -14.34
C ALA A 51 -34.96 -21.90 -13.34
N TYR A 52 -34.18 -22.79 -12.70
CA TYR A 52 -33.09 -22.39 -11.80
C TYR A 52 -31.98 -21.66 -12.54
N LEU A 53 -31.57 -22.14 -13.70
CA LEU A 53 -30.56 -21.45 -14.51
C LEU A 53 -31.02 -20.08 -15.00
N LYS A 54 -32.32 -19.91 -15.31
CA LYS A 54 -32.88 -18.60 -15.60
C LYS A 54 -32.77 -17.67 -14.42
N LYS A 55 -33.19 -18.08 -13.24
CA LYS A 55 -33.09 -17.31 -12.01
C LYS A 55 -31.64 -16.91 -11.72
N LEU A 56 -30.70 -17.85 -11.79
CA LEU A 56 -29.28 -17.58 -11.56
C LEU A 56 -28.66 -16.62 -12.60
N ARG A 57 -29.19 -16.57 -13.83
CA ARG A 57 -28.79 -15.56 -14.84
C ARG A 57 -29.38 -14.20 -14.52
N ASP A 58 -30.65 -14.15 -14.13
CA ASP A 58 -31.34 -12.91 -13.76
C ASP A 58 -30.67 -12.27 -12.53
N ASP A 59 -30.09 -13.11 -11.63
CA ASP A 59 -29.30 -12.71 -10.46
C ASP A 59 -27.80 -12.47 -10.78
N ASP A 60 -27.39 -12.44 -12.05
CA ASP A 60 -25.99 -12.27 -12.51
C ASP A 60 -24.98 -13.24 -11.86
N ARG A 61 -25.43 -14.48 -11.50
CA ARG A 61 -24.57 -15.51 -10.89
C ARG A 61 -23.91 -16.42 -11.91
N ILE A 62 -24.51 -16.57 -13.08
CA ILE A 62 -24.02 -17.41 -14.19
C ILE A 62 -24.16 -16.69 -15.53
N ARG A 63 -23.36 -17.09 -16.52
CA ARG A 63 -23.45 -16.63 -17.90
C ARG A 63 -23.43 -17.82 -18.88
N GLY A 64 -23.75 -17.51 -20.14
CA GLY A 64 -23.75 -18.43 -21.26
C GLY A 64 -25.15 -18.80 -21.76
N LYS A 65 -25.30 -18.94 -23.11
CA LYS A 65 -26.57 -19.24 -23.77
C LYS A 65 -26.76 -20.74 -24.03
N ARG A 66 -25.77 -21.41 -24.62
CA ARG A 66 -25.81 -22.86 -24.95
C ARG A 66 -25.15 -23.70 -23.86
N GLY A 67 -24.12 -23.23 -23.22
CA GLY A 67 -23.51 -23.76 -22.03
C GLY A 67 -23.46 -22.69 -20.98
N VAL A 68 -23.35 -23.06 -19.70
CA VAL A 68 -23.33 -22.15 -18.55
C VAL A 68 -22.05 -22.27 -17.76
N TYR A 69 -21.63 -21.16 -17.19
CA TYR A 69 -20.52 -21.09 -16.26
C TYR A 69 -20.83 -20.06 -15.16
N LYS A 70 -20.24 -20.26 -13.99
CA LYS A 70 -20.38 -19.36 -12.86
C LYS A 70 -19.58 -18.08 -13.14
N ILE A 71 -20.14 -16.93 -12.77
CA ILE A 71 -19.40 -15.68 -12.80
C ILE A 71 -18.53 -15.66 -11.53
N GLY A 72 -17.23 -15.57 -11.68
CA GLY A 72 -16.31 -15.31 -10.58
C GLY A 72 -16.54 -13.90 -10.00
N LEU A 73 -16.19 -13.73 -8.73
CA LEU A 73 -16.22 -12.42 -8.07
C LEU A 73 -15.26 -11.44 -8.77
N PHE A 74 -14.15 -11.95 -9.27
CA PHE A 74 -13.14 -11.22 -10.02
C PHE A 74 -12.86 -11.92 -11.34
N ASP A 75 -12.59 -11.14 -12.39
CA ASP A 75 -12.02 -11.66 -13.62
C ASP A 75 -10.49 -11.90 -13.51
N ASP A 76 -9.90 -12.52 -14.53
CA ASP A 76 -8.48 -12.86 -14.53
C ASP A 76 -7.55 -11.62 -14.48
N HIS A 77 -7.97 -10.48 -15.03
CA HIS A 77 -7.20 -9.24 -14.97
C HIS A 77 -7.25 -8.60 -13.59
N GLU A 78 -8.43 -8.59 -12.97
CA GLU A 78 -8.65 -8.12 -11.61
C GLU A 78 -7.87 -8.97 -10.60
N LEU A 79 -7.95 -10.32 -10.72
CA LEU A 79 -7.16 -11.24 -9.92
C LEU A 79 -5.65 -11.00 -10.09
N ARG A 80 -5.22 -10.74 -11.32
CA ARG A 80 -3.82 -10.41 -11.61
C ARG A 80 -3.39 -9.14 -10.88
N LEU A 81 -4.18 -8.07 -10.93
CA LEU A 81 -3.88 -6.81 -10.23
C LEU A 81 -3.82 -7.02 -8.72
N LEU A 82 -4.73 -7.82 -8.15
CA LEU A 82 -4.71 -8.17 -6.73
C LEU A 82 -3.44 -8.94 -6.34
N ILE A 83 -3.06 -9.94 -7.15
CA ILE A 83 -1.83 -10.73 -6.93
C ILE A 83 -0.60 -9.83 -7.03
N ASP A 84 -0.52 -8.97 -8.04
CA ASP A 84 0.59 -8.04 -8.20
C ASP A 84 0.67 -7.07 -7.00
N GLY A 85 -0.47 -6.56 -6.51
CA GLY A 85 -0.54 -5.75 -5.28
C GLY A 85 0.02 -6.46 -4.06
N VAL A 86 -0.30 -7.74 -3.88
CA VAL A 86 0.26 -8.57 -2.79
C VAL A 86 1.75 -8.85 -3.00
N LEU A 87 2.18 -9.12 -4.23
CA LEU A 87 3.59 -9.37 -4.57
C LEU A 87 4.48 -8.18 -4.27
N PHE A 88 4.06 -6.97 -4.61
CA PHE A 88 4.82 -5.74 -4.39
C PHE A 88 4.65 -5.15 -2.98
N GLY A 89 3.67 -5.62 -2.20
CA GLY A 89 3.40 -5.13 -0.85
C GLY A 89 4.49 -5.51 0.15
N GLN A 90 5.47 -4.64 0.40
CA GLN A 90 6.54 -4.86 1.38
C GLN A 90 6.04 -4.94 2.82
N HIS A 91 4.87 -4.36 3.10
CA HIS A 91 4.21 -4.40 4.39
C HIS A 91 3.53 -5.73 4.70
N ILE A 92 3.40 -6.63 3.72
CA ILE A 92 2.77 -7.94 3.89
C ILE A 92 3.88 -8.95 4.23
N PRO A 93 3.85 -9.62 5.40
CA PRO A 93 4.79 -10.69 5.73
C PRO A 93 4.77 -11.81 4.68
N LYS A 94 5.92 -12.46 4.49
CA LYS A 94 6.11 -13.44 3.39
C LYS A 94 5.10 -14.58 3.45
N GLU A 95 4.86 -15.12 4.64
CA GLU A 95 3.93 -16.23 4.85
C GLU A 95 2.50 -15.85 4.46
N ILE A 96 2.05 -14.69 4.93
CA ILE A 96 0.71 -14.14 4.62
C ILE A 96 0.57 -13.85 3.12
N ALA A 97 1.60 -13.25 2.51
CA ALA A 97 1.58 -12.99 1.07
C ALA A 97 1.44 -14.28 0.25
N THR A 98 2.16 -15.35 0.62
CA THR A 98 2.07 -16.65 -0.05
C THR A 98 0.66 -17.22 0.05
N GLU A 99 0.10 -17.24 1.26
CA GLU A 99 -1.26 -17.74 1.49
C GLU A 99 -2.33 -16.96 0.71
N LEU A 100 -2.24 -15.63 0.71
CA LEU A 100 -3.17 -14.77 -0.04
C LEU A 100 -3.07 -15.00 -1.55
N ILE A 101 -1.85 -15.11 -2.08
CA ILE A 101 -1.63 -15.38 -3.51
C ILE A 101 -2.22 -16.75 -3.90
N ASP A 102 -2.05 -17.76 -3.06
CA ASP A 102 -2.60 -19.08 -3.35
C ASP A 102 -4.13 -19.10 -3.27
N LYS A 103 -4.74 -18.36 -2.34
CA LYS A 103 -6.19 -18.13 -2.29
C LYS A 103 -6.69 -17.41 -3.55
N LEU A 104 -6.03 -16.32 -3.95
CA LEU A 104 -6.40 -15.57 -5.16
C LEU A 104 -6.26 -16.42 -6.44
N LYS A 105 -5.19 -17.22 -6.55
CA LYS A 105 -5.02 -18.16 -7.67
C LYS A 105 -6.13 -19.21 -7.70
N GLY A 106 -6.60 -19.64 -6.52
CA GLY A 106 -7.71 -20.59 -6.40
C GLY A 106 -9.05 -20.03 -6.88
N MET A 107 -9.22 -18.70 -6.92
CA MET A 107 -10.42 -18.02 -7.41
C MET A 107 -10.46 -17.87 -8.94
N SER A 108 -9.36 -18.17 -9.63
CA SER A 108 -9.28 -18.07 -11.10
C SER A 108 -9.83 -19.32 -11.80
N GLU A 109 -10.68 -19.08 -12.78
CA GLU A 109 -11.37 -20.09 -13.58
C GLU A 109 -10.50 -20.85 -14.60
N LEU A 110 -9.26 -21.17 -14.42
CA LEU A 110 -8.40 -21.99 -15.32
C LEU A 110 -7.19 -21.27 -15.97
N GLY A 111 -7.12 -19.95 -15.96
CA GLY A 111 -6.13 -19.23 -16.77
C GLY A 111 -4.92 -18.69 -16.00
N LEU A 112 -5.10 -18.25 -14.76
CA LEU A 112 -4.07 -17.51 -14.01
C LEU A 112 -2.86 -18.37 -13.63
N LYS A 113 -3.03 -19.66 -13.33
CA LYS A 113 -1.88 -20.55 -13.03
C LYS A 113 -0.83 -20.55 -14.14
N ASN A 114 -1.26 -20.38 -15.41
CA ASN A 114 -0.36 -20.33 -16.55
C ASN A 114 0.09 -18.90 -16.92
N ARG A 115 -0.71 -17.89 -16.66
CA ARG A 115 -0.43 -16.48 -17.03
C ARG A 115 0.43 -15.75 -16.00
N VAL A 116 0.41 -16.16 -14.72
CA VAL A 116 1.24 -15.59 -13.63
C VAL A 116 2.67 -16.17 -13.64
N ARG A 117 2.98 -17.16 -14.48
CA ARG A 117 4.31 -17.77 -14.56
C ARG A 117 5.46 -16.80 -14.87
N HIS A 118 5.16 -15.68 -15.50
CA HIS A 118 6.16 -14.69 -15.92
C HIS A 118 6.30 -13.51 -14.95
N VAL A 119 5.51 -13.48 -13.87
CA VAL A 119 5.68 -12.48 -12.79
C VAL A 119 6.48 -13.10 -11.68
N HIS A 120 7.75 -12.76 -11.67
CA HIS A 120 8.66 -13.14 -10.62
C HIS A 120 8.82 -11.96 -9.66
N TYR A 121 8.48 -12.14 -8.39
CA TYR A 121 8.96 -11.20 -7.38
C TYR A 121 10.42 -11.50 -7.08
N LEU A 122 11.20 -10.46 -6.89
CA LEU A 122 12.57 -10.63 -6.42
C LEU A 122 12.51 -11.21 -5.00
N PRO A 123 13.15 -12.37 -4.74
CA PRO A 123 13.19 -12.95 -3.39
C PRO A 123 13.82 -12.00 -2.36
N SER A 124 14.58 -11.00 -2.86
CA SER A 124 15.27 -9.99 -2.08
C SER A 124 14.44 -8.75 -1.74
N VAL A 125 13.16 -8.65 -2.15
CA VAL A 125 12.31 -7.54 -1.70
C VAL A 125 12.14 -7.65 -0.19
N PRO A 126 12.69 -6.70 0.59
CA PRO A 126 12.64 -6.79 2.05
C PRO A 126 11.22 -6.58 2.51
N ARG A 127 10.57 -7.67 2.93
CA ARG A 127 9.24 -7.64 3.57
C ARG A 127 9.40 -7.39 5.05
N THR A 128 8.34 -6.90 5.68
CA THR A 128 8.31 -6.78 7.13
C THR A 128 8.38 -8.18 7.79
N GLU A 129 9.12 -8.26 8.88
CA GLU A 129 9.16 -9.44 9.76
C GLU A 129 8.19 -9.31 10.94
N ASN A 130 7.54 -8.14 11.06
CA ASN A 130 6.57 -7.90 12.12
C ASN A 130 5.26 -8.66 11.84
N LYS A 131 5.11 -9.80 12.50
CA LYS A 131 3.94 -10.69 12.33
C LYS A 131 2.65 -10.09 12.90
N ASN A 132 2.78 -9.16 13.85
CA ASN A 132 1.64 -8.52 14.53
C ASN A 132 1.20 -7.22 13.82
N LEU A 133 1.73 -6.95 12.62
CA LEU A 133 1.50 -5.67 11.92
C LEU A 133 0.01 -5.33 11.79
N TYR A 134 -0.84 -6.30 11.47
CA TYR A 134 -2.28 -6.04 11.28
C TYR A 134 -3.00 -5.77 12.59
N GLU A 135 -2.66 -6.49 13.66
CA GLU A 135 -3.20 -6.21 15.00
C GLU A 135 -2.80 -4.81 15.49
N ILE A 136 -1.59 -4.38 15.15
CA ILE A 136 -1.10 -3.04 15.45
C ILE A 136 -1.87 -1.99 14.66
N ILE A 137 -2.12 -2.23 13.37
CA ILE A 137 -2.93 -1.35 12.51
C ILE A 137 -4.34 -1.22 13.09
N ASP A 138 -4.99 -2.32 13.45
CA ASP A 138 -6.35 -2.34 14.00
C ASP A 138 -6.42 -1.54 15.32
N LYS A 139 -5.46 -1.73 16.23
CA LYS A 139 -5.38 -0.96 17.49
C LYS A 139 -5.16 0.54 17.25
N ILE A 140 -4.32 0.90 16.27
CA ILE A 140 -4.09 2.30 15.92
C ILE A 140 -5.36 2.91 15.33
N ASP A 141 -6.04 2.21 14.44
CA ASP A 141 -7.29 2.67 13.84
C ASP A 141 -8.38 2.86 14.89
N GLU A 142 -8.55 1.91 15.81
CA GLU A 142 -9.44 2.02 16.97
C GLU A 142 -9.11 3.27 17.81
N ALA A 143 -7.85 3.51 18.09
CA ALA A 143 -7.42 4.67 18.87
C ALA A 143 -7.73 6.00 18.16
N ILE A 144 -7.54 6.07 16.84
CA ILE A 144 -7.90 7.23 16.00
C ILE A 144 -9.41 7.47 16.06
N GLN A 145 -10.21 6.43 15.84
CA GLN A 145 -11.68 6.51 15.88
C GLN A 145 -12.21 6.93 17.27
N ALA A 146 -11.60 6.37 18.32
CA ALA A 146 -11.94 6.71 19.71
C ALA A 146 -11.37 8.06 20.17
N ASN A 147 -10.54 8.73 19.36
CA ASN A 147 -9.81 9.95 19.71
C ASN A 147 -9.00 9.78 21.01
N ARG A 148 -8.13 8.76 21.07
CA ARG A 148 -7.32 8.41 22.25
C ARG A 148 -5.84 8.44 21.93
N LYS A 149 -5.04 8.80 22.93
CA LYS A 149 -3.58 8.62 22.89
C LYS A 149 -3.25 7.13 22.89
N ILE A 150 -2.11 6.83 22.31
CA ILE A 150 -1.52 5.49 22.35
C ILE A 150 -0.14 5.52 23.02
N ARG A 151 0.21 4.42 23.69
CA ARG A 151 1.58 4.11 24.09
C ARG A 151 2.12 3.07 23.14
N VAL A 152 3.30 3.29 22.58
CA VAL A 152 3.91 2.38 21.63
C VAL A 152 5.30 1.94 22.08
N LYS A 153 5.60 0.68 21.85
CA LYS A 153 6.95 0.11 21.92
C LYS A 153 7.49 0.00 20.50
N ARG A 154 8.71 0.48 20.28
CA ARG A 154 9.33 0.49 18.95
C ARG A 154 10.46 -0.52 18.87
N CYS A 155 10.80 -0.91 17.64
CA CYS A 155 11.94 -1.75 17.35
C CYS A 155 12.81 -1.15 16.25
N ASN A 156 14.04 -1.65 16.19
CA ASN A 156 14.95 -1.44 15.08
C ASN A 156 15.71 -2.73 14.79
N TYR A 157 16.41 -2.82 13.67
CA TYR A 157 17.33 -3.92 13.41
C TYR A 157 18.65 -3.71 14.16
N ASP A 158 19.15 -4.79 14.74
CA ASP A 158 20.53 -4.89 15.24
C ASP A 158 21.52 -5.22 14.10
N LEU A 159 22.77 -5.40 14.45
CA LEU A 159 23.83 -5.78 13.52
C LEU A 159 23.67 -7.20 12.95
N GLU A 160 22.99 -8.07 13.69
CA GLU A 160 22.60 -9.42 13.30
C GLU A 160 21.35 -9.46 12.41
N LYS A 161 20.83 -8.27 12.05
CA LYS A 161 19.63 -8.07 11.19
C LYS A 161 18.33 -8.59 11.83
N LYS A 162 18.27 -8.67 13.17
CA LYS A 162 17.07 -9.04 13.91
C LYS A 162 16.35 -7.79 14.41
N LEU A 163 15.02 -7.87 14.47
CA LEU A 163 14.21 -6.83 15.10
C LEU A 163 14.40 -6.92 16.64
N VAL A 164 14.94 -5.86 17.20
CA VAL A 164 15.14 -5.72 18.66
C VAL A 164 14.35 -4.53 19.18
N GLU A 165 13.77 -4.68 20.37
CA GLU A 165 13.04 -3.60 21.05
C GLU A 165 14.00 -2.45 21.38
N ILE A 166 13.53 -1.23 21.18
CA ILE A 166 14.21 -0.02 21.66
C ILE A 166 13.68 0.23 23.07
N ASP A 167 14.59 0.29 24.03
CA ASP A 167 14.26 0.54 25.44
C ASP A 167 13.76 2.00 25.66
N ALA A 168 12.61 2.29 25.05
CA ALA A 168 11.91 3.56 25.20
C ALA A 168 10.44 3.40 24.83
N GLU A 169 9.57 3.90 25.69
CA GLU A 169 8.15 4.02 25.42
C GLU A 169 7.81 5.40 24.88
N TYR A 170 6.91 5.45 23.93
CA TYR A 170 6.47 6.70 23.29
C TYR A 170 4.97 6.86 23.48
N ILE A 171 4.54 8.02 23.95
CA ILE A 171 3.13 8.41 23.98
C ILE A 171 2.86 9.29 22.79
N LEU A 172 1.83 8.92 22.01
CA LEU A 172 1.51 9.54 20.75
C LEU A 172 0.05 9.97 20.71
N ASP A 173 -0.20 11.06 20.02
CA ASP A 173 -1.51 11.47 19.52
C ASP A 173 -1.63 10.96 18.08
N PRO A 174 -2.35 9.84 17.81
CA PRO A 174 -2.47 9.29 16.47
C PRO A 174 -3.52 10.06 15.67
N TYR A 175 -3.23 10.38 14.39
CA TYR A 175 -4.15 11.12 13.53
C TYR A 175 -4.53 10.39 12.27
N TYR A 176 -3.57 9.86 11.51
CA TYR A 176 -3.82 9.19 10.24
C TYR A 176 -2.90 7.99 10.06
N LEU A 177 -3.48 6.90 9.54
CA LEU A 177 -2.75 5.79 8.95
C LEU A 177 -2.70 6.00 7.44
N VAL A 178 -1.49 5.98 6.86
CA VAL A 178 -1.28 6.17 5.43
C VAL A 178 -0.33 5.11 4.88
N THR A 179 -0.42 4.87 3.58
CA THR A 179 0.52 4.00 2.88
C THR A 179 1.38 4.82 1.93
N GLU A 180 2.69 4.64 2.02
CA GLU A 180 3.65 5.24 1.11
C GLU A 180 4.76 4.23 0.80
N LYS A 181 5.09 4.08 -0.50
CA LYS A 181 6.12 3.14 -0.99
C LYS A 181 6.01 1.74 -0.36
N SER A 182 4.79 1.19 -0.43
CA SER A 182 4.47 -0.16 0.06
C SER A 182 4.70 -0.35 1.58
N ARG A 183 4.59 0.70 2.38
CA ARG A 183 4.69 0.66 3.85
C ARG A 183 3.59 1.47 4.50
N TYR A 184 3.19 1.05 5.70
CA TYR A 184 2.27 1.83 6.53
C TYR A 184 3.05 2.82 7.39
N TYR A 185 2.53 4.04 7.46
CA TYR A 185 3.01 5.11 8.33
C TYR A 185 1.87 5.63 9.19
N LEU A 186 2.19 5.91 10.44
CA LEU A 186 1.34 6.63 11.35
C LEU A 186 1.78 8.09 11.38
N ILE A 187 0.90 8.99 10.94
CA ILE A 187 1.06 10.44 11.14
C ILE A 187 0.55 10.74 12.54
N CYS A 188 1.42 11.23 13.41
CA CYS A 188 1.11 11.46 14.81
C CYS A 188 1.91 12.61 15.39
N GLN A 189 1.55 13.06 16.58
CA GLN A 189 2.37 13.94 17.39
C GLN A 189 2.94 13.16 18.58
N MET A 190 4.22 13.34 18.86
CA MET A 190 4.88 12.68 19.98
C MET A 190 4.84 13.57 21.21
N GLU A 191 4.47 13.00 22.35
CA GLU A 191 4.60 13.67 23.64
C GLU A 191 6.04 13.53 24.15
N LYS A 192 6.63 14.64 24.62
CA LYS A 192 7.94 14.68 25.27
C LYS A 192 7.81 15.28 26.65
N ASN A 193 8.21 14.53 27.68
CA ASN A 193 8.16 14.98 29.09
C ASN A 193 6.75 15.50 29.50
N GLY A 194 5.69 14.79 29.11
CA GLY A 194 4.32 15.17 29.40
C GLY A 194 3.77 16.36 28.59
N LYS A 195 4.53 16.88 27.62
CA LYS A 195 4.12 18.01 26.75
C LYS A 195 4.06 17.58 25.28
N PRO A 196 3.11 18.11 24.51
CA PRO A 196 3.07 17.88 23.08
C PRO A 196 4.36 18.33 22.39
N GLY A 197 4.83 17.56 21.41
CA GLY A 197 5.96 17.93 20.55
C GLY A 197 5.64 19.14 19.66
N LYS A 198 6.64 19.66 18.97
CA LYS A 198 6.47 20.89 18.15
C LYS A 198 5.70 20.69 16.84
N GLY A 199 5.57 19.44 16.34
CA GLY A 199 4.97 19.18 15.04
C GLY A 199 4.59 17.70 14.87
N LEU A 200 4.15 17.35 13.66
CA LEU A 200 3.85 15.98 13.28
C LEU A 200 5.12 15.21 12.97
N ILE A 201 5.06 13.91 13.26
CA ILE A 201 6.06 12.93 12.86
C ILE A 201 5.41 11.79 12.12
N ASN A 202 6.19 11.11 11.28
CA ASN A 202 5.77 9.97 10.50
C ASN A 202 6.48 8.72 11.03
N LEU A 203 5.76 7.83 11.68
CA LEU A 203 6.31 6.59 12.23
C LEU A 203 5.96 5.42 11.33
N ARG A 204 6.95 4.62 10.98
CA ARG A 204 6.74 3.34 10.29
C ARG A 204 6.04 2.37 11.24
N VAL A 205 4.88 1.88 10.82
CA VAL A 205 4.05 0.97 11.63
C VAL A 205 4.71 -0.40 11.78
N ASP A 206 5.45 -0.85 10.75
CA ASP A 206 6.22 -2.11 10.81
C ASP A 206 7.39 -2.07 11.81
N ARG A 207 7.69 -0.90 12.38
CA ARG A 207 8.66 -0.68 13.48
C ARG A 207 8.01 -0.48 14.84
N ILE A 208 6.74 -0.78 14.97
CA ILE A 208 6.01 -0.80 16.24
C ILE A 208 5.79 -2.26 16.62
N LEU A 209 6.20 -2.64 17.83
CA LEU A 209 6.04 -4.00 18.36
C LEU A 209 4.73 -4.19 19.10
N ASP A 210 4.29 -3.15 19.80
CA ASP A 210 3.06 -3.17 20.60
C ASP A 210 2.43 -1.78 20.69
N VAL A 211 1.10 -1.78 20.83
CA VAL A 211 0.27 -0.59 20.99
C VAL A 211 -0.71 -0.81 22.14
N GLU A 212 -0.68 0.10 23.10
CA GLU A 212 -1.67 0.21 24.18
C GLU A 212 -2.52 1.47 23.97
N ILE A 213 -3.84 1.34 23.92
CA ILE A 213 -4.76 2.48 23.82
C ILE A 213 -4.97 3.06 25.22
N LEU A 214 -4.68 4.35 25.39
CA LEU A 214 -4.85 5.04 26.65
C LEU A 214 -6.27 5.63 26.75
N TYR A 215 -7.27 4.81 27.05
CA TYR A 215 -8.70 5.19 27.08
C TYR A 215 -9.02 6.37 28.00
N ASN A 216 -8.22 6.58 29.04
CA ASN A 216 -8.34 7.70 29.99
C ASN A 216 -7.67 8.99 29.51
N ARG A 217 -6.97 8.97 28.35
CA ARG A 217 -6.23 10.12 27.81
C ARG A 217 -6.72 10.46 26.39
N PRO A 218 -7.48 11.55 26.22
CA PRO A 218 -7.90 11.98 24.89
C PRO A 218 -6.68 12.43 24.06
N ALA A 219 -6.70 12.13 22.77
CA ALA A 219 -5.71 12.65 21.84
C ALA A 219 -5.89 14.17 21.68
N MET A 220 -4.77 14.87 21.45
CA MET A 220 -4.83 16.30 21.18
C MET A 220 -5.40 16.53 19.77
N ASP A 221 -6.30 17.51 19.64
CA ASP A 221 -6.80 17.91 18.33
C ASP A 221 -5.64 18.46 17.46
N ILE A 222 -5.51 17.95 16.24
CA ILE A 222 -4.46 18.35 15.28
C ILE A 222 -4.46 19.85 15.01
N ARG A 223 -5.63 20.53 15.11
CA ARG A 223 -5.79 21.98 14.94
C ARG A 223 -5.13 22.80 16.06
N LYS A 224 -4.73 22.17 17.16
CA LYS A 224 -3.92 22.84 18.20
C LYS A 224 -2.43 22.97 17.81
N ILE A 225 -2.00 22.26 16.78
CA ILE A 225 -0.71 22.47 16.15
C ILE A 225 -0.81 23.74 15.28
N GLU A 226 0.04 24.73 15.52
CA GLU A 226 -0.08 26.06 14.91
C GLU A 226 -0.17 26.02 13.38
N LYS A 227 0.65 25.20 12.74
CA LYS A 227 0.65 25.00 11.28
C LYS A 227 -0.71 24.53 10.74
N TYR A 228 -1.50 23.80 11.55
CA TYR A 228 -2.76 23.17 11.12
C TYR A 228 -4.00 23.78 11.77
N ARG A 229 -3.87 24.98 12.35
CA ARG A 229 -4.98 25.69 13.02
C ARG A 229 -6.19 25.91 12.10
N ASN A 230 -5.96 26.17 10.83
CA ASN A 230 -7.00 26.42 9.82
C ASN A 230 -7.51 25.14 9.14
N GLY A 231 -7.07 23.98 9.56
CA GLY A 231 -7.39 22.67 9.02
C GLY A 231 -6.15 21.91 8.56
N PHE A 232 -6.26 20.59 8.53
CA PHE A 232 -5.23 19.69 8.03
C PHE A 232 -5.69 19.09 6.72
N GLN A 233 -4.88 19.18 5.68
CA GLN A 233 -5.14 18.61 4.36
C GLN A 233 -4.18 17.45 4.14
N LEU A 234 -4.70 16.22 4.21
CA LEU A 234 -3.88 15.01 4.12
C LEU A 234 -3.15 14.92 2.78
N ASP A 235 -3.84 15.22 1.67
CA ASP A 235 -3.24 15.15 0.34
C ASP A 235 -2.09 16.14 0.15
N GLU A 236 -2.20 17.34 0.71
CA GLU A 236 -1.14 18.34 0.72
C GLU A 236 0.04 17.87 1.56
N TYR A 237 -0.26 17.36 2.77
CA TYR A 237 0.77 16.83 3.67
C TYR A 237 1.55 15.68 3.00
N MET A 238 0.87 14.73 2.36
CA MET A 238 1.51 13.60 1.68
C MET A 238 2.41 14.05 0.52
N ARG A 239 1.95 15.03 -0.28
CA ARG A 239 2.77 15.59 -1.37
C ARG A 239 4.02 16.31 -0.87
N GLU A 240 3.89 17.04 0.23
CA GLU A 240 5.01 17.75 0.83
C GLU A 240 6.04 16.84 1.48
N HIS A 241 5.61 15.70 2.06
CA HIS A 241 6.47 14.82 2.85
C HIS A 241 6.93 13.58 2.07
N LEU A 242 7.59 13.82 0.93
CA LEU A 242 8.24 12.76 0.16
C LEU A 242 9.15 11.90 1.08
N TYR A 243 9.17 10.59 0.88
CA TYR A 243 9.85 9.61 1.75
C TYR A 243 9.32 9.56 3.20
N MET A 244 8.23 10.23 3.52
CA MET A 244 7.71 10.36 4.88
C MET A 244 8.75 10.90 5.88
N VAL A 245 9.70 11.69 5.39
CA VAL A 245 10.73 12.34 6.22
C VAL A 245 10.12 13.55 6.93
N THR A 246 10.44 13.71 8.21
CA THR A 246 10.05 14.88 8.99
C THR A 246 10.92 16.08 8.64
N GLY A 247 10.33 17.24 8.45
CA GLY A 247 11.02 18.49 8.13
C GLY A 247 10.05 19.65 7.93
N GLU A 248 10.56 20.79 7.54
CA GLU A 248 9.74 21.96 7.26
C GLU A 248 9.33 22.01 5.79
N THR A 249 8.09 22.42 5.53
CA THR A 249 7.63 22.68 4.17
C THR A 249 8.12 24.04 3.72
N VAL A 250 8.80 24.06 2.60
CA VAL A 250 9.41 25.27 2.02
C VAL A 250 9.06 25.41 0.54
N ASN A 251 8.91 26.65 0.09
CA ASN A 251 8.77 26.95 -1.33
C ASN A 251 10.15 27.02 -1.97
N VAL A 252 10.44 26.09 -2.87
CA VAL A 252 11.74 25.97 -3.53
C VAL A 252 11.62 26.36 -5.00
N THR A 253 12.56 27.20 -5.46
CA THR A 253 12.79 27.46 -6.87
C THR A 253 14.01 26.67 -7.32
N MET A 254 13.87 25.87 -8.40
CA MET A 254 14.95 25.06 -8.95
C MET A 254 14.94 25.07 -10.46
N LYS A 255 16.09 24.81 -11.05
CA LYS A 255 16.24 24.49 -12.47
C LYS A 255 16.24 22.98 -12.64
N LEU A 256 15.59 22.51 -13.71
CA LEU A 256 15.57 21.12 -14.12
C LEU A 256 15.97 21.02 -15.59
N LEU A 257 16.71 19.99 -15.96
CA LEU A 257 16.88 19.66 -17.37
C LEU A 257 15.52 19.29 -17.96
N ARG A 258 15.14 19.94 -19.06
CA ARG A 258 13.82 19.79 -19.70
C ARG A 258 13.48 18.36 -20.07
N LYS A 259 14.46 17.60 -20.55
CA LYS A 259 14.30 16.18 -20.92
C LYS A 259 13.98 15.26 -19.73
N ASN A 260 14.29 15.70 -18.50
CA ASN A 260 14.11 14.92 -17.28
C ASN A 260 12.91 15.39 -16.42
N ILE A 261 11.99 16.15 -17.01
CA ILE A 261 10.77 16.59 -16.28
C ILE A 261 9.93 15.39 -15.82
N GLY A 262 9.95 14.28 -16.57
CA GLY A 262 9.28 13.03 -16.19
C GLY A 262 9.80 12.48 -14.85
N ASP A 263 11.12 12.44 -14.67
CA ASP A 263 11.74 11.97 -13.44
C ASP A 263 11.32 12.83 -12.23
N PHE A 264 11.12 14.13 -12.43
CA PHE A 264 10.63 15.01 -11.37
C PHE A 264 9.14 14.76 -11.06
N ILE A 265 8.31 14.59 -12.11
CA ILE A 265 6.88 14.31 -11.97
C ILE A 265 6.63 12.98 -11.25
N ASP A 266 7.44 11.96 -11.50
CA ASP A 266 7.32 10.65 -10.86
C ASP A 266 7.52 10.72 -9.34
N TRP A 267 8.28 11.70 -8.85
CA TRP A 267 8.51 11.92 -7.43
C TRP A 267 7.56 12.91 -6.78
N TYR A 268 7.35 14.07 -7.42
CA TYR A 268 6.64 15.21 -6.83
C TYR A 268 5.25 15.44 -7.42
N GLY A 269 4.87 14.64 -8.43
CA GLY A 269 3.59 14.85 -9.12
C GLY A 269 3.63 16.07 -10.04
N LYS A 270 2.46 16.57 -10.41
CA LYS A 270 2.28 17.65 -11.40
C LYS A 270 2.01 19.02 -10.75
N ASP A 271 1.99 19.10 -9.42
CA ASP A 271 1.60 20.29 -8.68
C ASP A 271 2.84 21.20 -8.43
N PHE A 272 3.31 21.82 -9.50
CA PHE A 272 4.39 22.82 -9.48
C PHE A 272 4.15 23.91 -10.52
N MET A 273 4.71 25.07 -10.28
CA MET A 273 4.63 26.21 -11.18
C MET A 273 5.87 26.30 -12.07
N VAL A 274 5.68 26.35 -13.39
CA VAL A 274 6.78 26.66 -14.32
C VAL A 274 6.94 28.17 -14.43
N ILE A 275 8.10 28.69 -13.93
CA ILE A 275 8.43 30.13 -13.91
C ILE A 275 9.08 30.54 -15.23
N LYS A 276 10.02 29.73 -15.75
CA LYS A 276 10.78 30.03 -16.96
C LYS A 276 10.95 28.79 -17.82
N ARG A 277 10.89 28.94 -19.14
CA ARG A 277 11.14 27.91 -20.12
C ARG A 277 12.32 28.32 -21.00
N GLU A 278 13.36 27.53 -20.99
CA GLU A 278 14.54 27.64 -21.87
C GLU A 278 14.67 26.38 -22.72
N PRO A 279 15.45 26.36 -23.81
CA PRO A 279 15.54 25.22 -24.69
C PRO A 279 15.92 23.91 -23.97
N GLU A 280 16.92 23.95 -23.10
CA GLU A 280 17.48 22.80 -22.41
C GLU A 280 17.02 22.68 -20.94
N GLU A 281 16.58 23.78 -20.32
CA GLU A 281 16.22 23.85 -18.91
C GLU A 281 14.84 24.49 -18.69
N ILE A 282 14.23 24.14 -17.58
CA ILE A 282 13.06 24.84 -17.05
C ILE A 282 13.34 25.29 -15.62
N THR A 283 12.79 26.45 -15.25
CA THR A 283 12.78 26.89 -13.85
C THR A 283 11.39 26.68 -13.29
N ILE A 284 11.32 25.97 -12.18
CA ILE A 284 10.05 25.64 -11.51
C ILE A 284 10.05 26.17 -10.08
N ARG A 285 8.84 26.33 -9.54
CA ARG A 285 8.59 26.55 -8.11
C ARG A 285 7.68 25.45 -7.60
N VAL A 286 8.06 24.85 -6.47
CA VAL A 286 7.33 23.74 -5.83
C VAL A 286 7.38 23.88 -4.32
N SER A 287 6.31 23.48 -3.63
CA SER A 287 6.25 23.35 -2.16
C SER A 287 6.66 21.96 -1.76
N VAL A 288 7.70 21.82 -0.94
CA VAL A 288 8.28 20.52 -0.58
C VAL A 288 8.87 20.53 0.82
N ASN A 289 8.99 19.34 1.42
CA ASN A 289 9.76 19.15 2.64
C ASN A 289 11.25 19.36 2.36
N ASP A 290 11.91 20.20 3.16
CA ASP A 290 13.30 20.58 2.96
C ASP A 290 14.27 19.39 3.06
N ASN A 291 14.12 18.53 4.07
CA ASN A 291 14.98 17.36 4.25
C ASN A 291 14.76 16.30 3.15
N ALA A 292 13.50 16.08 2.75
CA ALA A 292 13.19 15.15 1.65
C ALA A 292 13.80 15.63 0.33
N LEU A 293 13.78 16.96 0.09
CA LEU A 293 14.39 17.54 -1.10
C LEU A 293 15.91 17.36 -1.12
N ILE A 294 16.59 17.48 0.02
CA ILE A 294 18.04 17.24 0.10
C ILE A 294 18.37 15.81 -0.34
N TYR A 295 17.68 14.80 0.19
CA TYR A 295 17.88 13.40 -0.26
C TYR A 295 17.64 13.23 -1.76
N TRP A 296 16.57 13.82 -2.27
CA TRP A 296 16.27 13.79 -3.70
C TRP A 296 17.34 14.52 -4.53
N ALA A 297 17.77 15.70 -4.11
CA ALA A 297 18.77 16.48 -4.81
C ALA A 297 20.15 15.80 -4.84
N LEU A 298 20.54 15.09 -3.81
CA LEU A 298 21.76 14.27 -3.81
C LEU A 298 21.68 13.11 -4.82
N GLN A 299 20.49 12.53 -4.97
CA GLN A 299 20.26 11.46 -5.94
C GLN A 299 20.18 11.97 -7.38
N TYR A 300 19.54 13.12 -7.59
CA TYR A 300 19.24 13.71 -8.90
C TYR A 300 20.02 15.00 -9.22
N GLY A 301 21.13 15.26 -8.52
CA GLY A 301 21.92 16.50 -8.68
C GLY A 301 22.45 16.75 -10.10
N LYS A 302 22.53 15.72 -10.94
CA LYS A 302 22.91 15.89 -12.35
C LYS A 302 21.83 16.54 -13.21
N ILE A 303 20.56 16.50 -12.78
CA ILE A 303 19.43 16.98 -13.57
C ILE A 303 18.71 18.15 -12.93
N ALA A 304 19.04 18.49 -11.69
CA ALA A 304 18.38 19.53 -10.92
C ALA A 304 19.38 20.43 -10.18
N THR A 305 19.08 21.73 -10.13
CA THR A 305 19.87 22.73 -9.38
C THR A 305 18.92 23.58 -8.54
N ILE A 306 19.09 23.58 -7.22
CA ILE A 306 18.32 24.42 -6.31
C ILE A 306 18.80 25.86 -6.41
N ILE A 307 17.88 26.81 -6.67
CA ILE A 307 18.16 28.24 -6.78
C ILE A 307 17.87 28.94 -5.44
N SER A 308 16.73 28.66 -4.85
CA SER A 308 16.26 29.25 -3.61
C SER A 308 15.32 28.33 -2.85
N PRO A 309 15.13 28.48 -1.52
CA PRO A 309 15.76 29.49 -0.65
C PRO A 309 17.23 29.17 -0.34
N GLU A 310 17.97 30.16 0.11
CA GLU A 310 19.41 30.00 0.45
C GLU A 310 19.61 28.99 1.57
N SER A 311 18.71 28.90 2.55
CA SER A 311 18.78 27.93 3.64
C SER A 311 18.82 26.47 3.13
N VAL A 312 18.08 26.13 2.08
CA VAL A 312 18.09 24.78 1.47
C VAL A 312 19.35 24.56 0.66
N LYS A 313 19.83 25.60 -0.05
CA LYS A 313 21.13 25.52 -0.77
C LYS A 313 22.28 25.25 0.16
N VAL A 314 22.37 25.98 1.28
CA VAL A 314 23.42 25.79 2.28
C VAL A 314 23.39 24.37 2.84
N LYS A 315 22.22 23.89 3.24
CA LYS A 315 22.07 22.49 3.70
C LYS A 315 22.57 21.48 2.66
N LEU A 316 22.21 21.66 1.39
CA LEU A 316 22.67 20.77 0.32
C LEU A 316 24.19 20.87 0.11
N GLN A 317 24.74 22.08 0.17
CA GLN A 317 26.19 22.29 0.05
C GLN A 317 26.97 21.61 1.18
N GLU A 318 26.47 21.69 2.42
CA GLU A 318 27.05 21.00 3.57
C GLU A 318 27.06 19.48 3.38
N GLU A 319 25.96 18.88 2.92
CA GLU A 319 25.88 17.45 2.64
C GLU A 319 26.83 17.03 1.49
N VAL A 320 26.90 17.82 0.42
CA VAL A 320 27.83 17.56 -0.70
C VAL A 320 29.28 17.67 -0.22
N GLN A 321 29.61 18.66 0.64
CA GLN A 321 30.95 18.81 1.19
C GLN A 321 31.30 17.61 2.08
N LEU A 322 30.41 17.17 2.96
CA LEU A 322 30.63 15.97 3.77
C LEU A 322 30.90 14.72 2.92
N LEU A 323 30.18 14.54 1.81
CA LEU A 323 30.44 13.45 0.87
C LEU A 323 31.78 13.62 0.18
N ALA A 324 32.12 14.83 -0.27
CA ALA A 324 33.42 15.11 -0.91
C ALA A 324 34.58 14.82 0.07
N ASP A 325 34.50 15.27 1.31
CA ASP A 325 35.51 15.02 2.33
C ASP A 325 35.66 13.52 2.60
N LYS A 326 34.55 12.80 2.68
CA LYS A 326 34.55 11.36 2.93
C LYS A 326 35.16 10.53 1.79
N TYR A 327 34.95 10.93 0.53
CA TYR A 327 35.32 10.11 -0.62
C TYR A 327 36.53 10.63 -1.41
N LEU A 328 36.91 11.91 -1.27
CA LEU A 328 38.06 12.49 -1.98
C LEU A 328 39.31 12.62 -1.09
N GLN A 329 39.15 12.86 0.22
CA GLN A 329 40.31 12.98 1.14
C GLN A 329 40.90 11.64 1.58
N ASN A 330 40.20 10.52 1.42
CA ASN A 330 40.70 9.18 1.78
C ASN A 330 41.62 8.52 0.72
N ASN A 331 42.02 9.22 -0.33
CA ASN A 331 42.94 8.67 -1.34
C ASN A 331 44.43 8.78 -0.96
N ASP A 332 44.78 9.43 0.16
CA ASP A 332 46.20 9.63 0.56
C ASP A 332 46.71 8.61 1.60
N VAL A 333 45.91 7.58 1.95
CA VAL A 333 46.32 6.63 3.02
C VAL A 333 46.74 5.25 2.49
N ASN A 334 46.71 5.03 1.17
CA ASN A 334 47.17 3.75 0.55
C ASN A 334 48.09 4.01 -0.66
N SER A 335 49.18 4.74 -0.46
CA SER A 335 50.35 4.73 -1.37
C SER A 335 51.61 4.29 -0.62
#